data_bb7f11b96fc59998dac0872121583f16
#
_entry.id   bb7f11b96fc59998dac0872121583f16
#
_cell.length_a   1.000
_cell.length_b   1.000
_cell.length_c   1.000
_cell.angle_alpha   90.00
_cell.angle_beta   90.00
_cell.angle_gamma   90.00
#
_symmetry.space_group_name_H-M   'P 1'
#
loop_
_entity.id
_entity.type
_entity.pdbx_description
1 polymer ?
#
loop_
_entity_poly.entity_id
_entity_poly.type
_entity_poly.pdbx_seq_one_letter_code
_entity_poly.pdbx_strand_id
1 'polypeptide(L)'
;ATQSGLLAGSLEESDERNIVGISVSRNEVRGKQVIARNLEEYARMHGNSLPENFKEKILFTDKYMENGYGTYSQDTADLIRRIYRSEGIPLDMTYTGKAFCGMVKYLEDHQIRDKNILFFHTGGTPLFFDFLEEYNL
;
A
#
# COMPACT_ATOMS: atom_id res chain seq x y z
N ALA A 1 8.08 4.68 -3.00
CA ALA A 1 9.28 3.84 -3.11
C ALA A 1 8.95 2.34 -3.04
N THR A 2 8.23 1.85 -2.01
CA THR A 2 7.99 0.41 -1.80
C THR A 2 7.36 -0.29 -3.01
N GLN A 3 6.24 0.22 -3.55
CA GLN A 3 5.59 -0.40 -4.71
C GLN A 3 6.51 -0.41 -5.94
N SER A 4 7.29 0.64 -6.17
CA SER A 4 8.24 0.67 -7.29
C SER A 4 9.29 -0.44 -7.17
N GLY A 5 9.83 -0.67 -5.96
CA GLY A 5 10.80 -1.74 -5.73
C GLY A 5 10.20 -3.14 -5.90
N LEU A 6 8.99 -3.36 -5.38
CA LEU A 6 8.28 -4.63 -5.56
C LEU A 6 7.97 -4.90 -7.05
N LEU A 7 7.53 -3.88 -7.79
CA LEU A 7 7.27 -3.99 -9.23
C LEU A 7 8.55 -4.23 -10.02
N ALA A 8 9.67 -3.58 -9.66
CA ALA A 8 10.95 -3.82 -10.31
C ALA A 8 11.37 -5.28 -10.19
N GLY A 9 11.37 -5.83 -8.96
CA GLY A 9 11.68 -7.24 -8.76
C GLY A 9 10.69 -8.19 -9.45
N SER A 10 9.40 -7.88 -9.41
CA SER A 10 8.37 -8.66 -10.12
C SER A 10 8.58 -8.71 -11.64
N LEU A 11 8.98 -7.59 -12.24
CA LEU A 11 9.29 -7.53 -13.68
C LEU A 11 10.56 -8.30 -14.04
N GLU A 12 11.59 -8.23 -13.20
CA GLU A 12 12.85 -8.98 -13.41
C GLU A 12 12.64 -10.50 -13.31
N GLU A 13 11.84 -10.93 -12.33
CA GLU A 13 11.55 -12.34 -12.09
C GLU A 13 10.40 -12.89 -12.97
N SER A 14 9.81 -12.07 -13.84
CA SER A 14 8.64 -12.43 -14.65
C SER A 14 7.47 -12.95 -13.79
N ASP A 15 7.29 -12.35 -12.60
CA ASP A 15 6.25 -12.72 -11.66
C ASP A 15 4.88 -12.14 -12.08
N GLU A 16 3.86 -12.98 -12.09
CA GLU A 16 2.51 -12.60 -12.51
C GLU A 16 1.60 -12.10 -11.36
N ARG A 17 2.12 -12.02 -10.14
CA ARG A 17 1.35 -11.50 -9.00
C ARG A 17 0.96 -10.05 -9.20
N ASN A 18 -0.27 -9.71 -8.82
CA ASN A 18 -0.74 -8.34 -8.81
C ASN A 18 -0.21 -7.59 -7.59
N ILE A 19 0.51 -6.49 -7.81
CA ILE A 19 1.03 -5.62 -6.76
C ILE A 19 0.21 -4.34 -6.74
N VAL A 20 -0.73 -4.26 -5.81
CA VAL A 20 -1.66 -3.12 -5.68
C VAL A 20 -1.12 -2.12 -4.65
N GLY A 21 -0.98 -0.87 -5.06
CA GLY A 21 -0.65 0.24 -4.16
C GLY A 21 -1.91 0.96 -3.68
N ILE A 22 -2.12 0.96 -2.38
CA ILE A 22 -3.15 1.79 -1.74
C ILE A 22 -2.50 3.12 -1.33
N SER A 23 -2.99 4.22 -1.88
CA SER A 23 -2.47 5.53 -1.54
C SER A 23 -2.92 5.99 -0.15
N VAL A 24 -2.02 6.63 0.56
CA VAL A 24 -2.32 7.31 1.84
C VAL A 24 -2.28 8.85 1.71
N SER A 25 -1.85 9.38 0.53
CA SER A 25 -1.72 10.82 0.35
C SER A 25 -1.72 11.33 -1.10
N ARG A 26 -1.25 10.53 -2.06
CA ARG A 26 -1.12 10.97 -3.47
C ARG A 26 -2.36 10.60 -4.26
N ASN A 27 -2.80 11.48 -5.16
CA ASN A 27 -3.79 11.09 -6.15
C ASN A 27 -3.24 10.02 -7.11
N GLU A 28 -4.13 9.26 -7.71
CA GLU A 28 -3.82 8.11 -8.55
C GLU A 28 -2.91 8.47 -9.73
N VAL A 29 -3.23 9.54 -10.45
CA VAL A 29 -2.45 9.97 -11.62
C VAL A 29 -1.00 10.27 -11.24
N ARG A 30 -0.80 11.07 -10.20
CA ARG A 30 0.54 11.42 -9.72
C ARG A 30 1.28 10.22 -9.14
N GLY A 31 0.55 9.32 -8.45
CA GLY A 31 1.11 8.08 -7.91
C GLY A 31 1.67 7.20 -9.01
N LYS A 32 0.87 6.91 -10.04
CA LYS A 32 1.28 6.11 -11.21
C LYS A 32 2.47 6.72 -11.95
N GLN A 33 2.47 8.04 -12.14
CA GLN A 33 3.60 8.75 -12.78
C GLN A 33 4.91 8.58 -12.01
N VAL A 34 4.87 8.73 -10.67
CA VAL A 34 6.06 8.58 -9.81
C VAL A 34 6.57 7.14 -9.85
N ILE A 35 5.67 6.15 -9.83
CA ILE A 35 6.05 4.74 -9.89
C ILE A 35 6.69 4.44 -11.25
N ALA A 36 6.09 4.87 -12.35
CA ALA A 36 6.64 4.66 -13.69
C ALA A 36 8.04 5.27 -13.83
N ARG A 37 8.23 6.53 -13.41
CA ARG A 37 9.54 7.18 -13.43
C ARG A 37 10.59 6.42 -12.59
N ASN A 38 10.21 5.94 -11.41
CA ASN A 38 11.15 5.18 -10.58
C ASN A 38 11.55 3.85 -11.25
N LEU A 39 10.64 3.18 -11.95
CA LEU A 39 10.95 1.97 -12.71
C LEU A 39 11.87 2.25 -13.89
N GLU A 40 11.59 3.31 -14.66
CA GLU A 40 12.42 3.75 -15.78
C GLU A 40 13.85 4.11 -15.31
N GLU A 41 13.97 4.81 -14.18
CA GLU A 41 15.26 5.16 -13.59
C GLU A 41 16.03 3.93 -13.10
N TYR A 42 15.35 3.03 -12.40
CA TYR A 42 15.92 1.76 -11.94
C TYR A 42 16.46 0.92 -13.10
N ALA A 43 15.64 0.72 -14.14
CA ALA A 43 16.06 -0.03 -15.33
C ALA A 43 17.29 0.60 -16.01
N ARG A 44 17.28 1.93 -16.16
CA ARG A 44 18.42 2.67 -16.75
C ARG A 44 19.70 2.50 -15.92
N MET A 45 19.61 2.53 -14.59
CA MET A 45 20.78 2.38 -13.69
C MET A 45 21.38 0.97 -13.73
N HIS A 46 20.55 -0.04 -13.98
CA HIS A 46 20.98 -1.45 -14.00
C HIS A 46 21.21 -1.99 -15.40
N GLY A 47 21.04 -1.16 -16.44
CA GLY A 47 21.20 -1.59 -17.83
C GLY A 47 20.10 -2.54 -18.31
N ASN A 48 18.95 -2.56 -17.62
CA ASN A 48 17.80 -3.39 -17.94
C ASN A 48 16.83 -2.65 -18.87
N SER A 49 16.05 -3.39 -19.65
CA SER A 49 14.92 -2.88 -20.42
C SER A 49 13.60 -3.22 -19.70
N LEU A 50 12.67 -2.28 -19.73
CA LEU A 50 11.30 -2.54 -19.27
C LEU A 50 10.47 -3.09 -20.43
N PRO A 51 9.50 -3.99 -20.16
CA PRO A 51 8.50 -4.38 -21.13
C PRO A 51 7.73 -3.16 -21.66
N GLU A 52 7.30 -3.15 -22.91
CA GLU A 52 6.54 -2.01 -23.49
C GLU A 52 5.28 -1.67 -22.69
N ASN A 53 4.62 -2.70 -22.13
CA ASN A 53 3.39 -2.57 -21.37
C ASN A 53 3.60 -2.48 -19.84
N PHE A 54 4.81 -2.19 -19.34
CA PHE A 54 5.08 -2.17 -17.89
C PHE A 54 4.16 -1.22 -17.11
N LYS A 55 3.67 -0.15 -17.75
CA LYS A 55 2.75 0.81 -17.10
C LYS A 55 1.40 0.19 -16.76
N GLU A 56 0.95 -0.83 -17.48
CA GLU A 56 -0.29 -1.56 -17.20
C GLU A 56 -0.19 -2.39 -15.91
N LYS A 57 1.02 -2.76 -15.51
CA LYS A 57 1.28 -3.44 -14.24
C LYS A 57 1.21 -2.52 -13.01
N ILE A 58 1.14 -1.20 -13.20
CA ILE A 58 1.06 -0.22 -12.11
C ILE A 58 -0.38 -0.12 -11.61
N LEU A 59 -0.76 -1.02 -10.72
CA LEU A 59 -2.05 -1.00 -10.03
C LEU A 59 -1.93 -0.10 -8.80
N PHE A 60 -2.46 1.11 -8.88
CA PHE A 60 -2.40 2.10 -7.82
C PHE A 60 -3.74 2.84 -7.73
N THR A 61 -4.26 3.01 -6.52
CA THR A 61 -5.53 3.68 -6.28
C THR A 61 -5.45 4.66 -5.10
N ASP A 62 -6.16 5.78 -5.22
CA ASP A 62 -6.36 6.78 -4.17
C ASP A 62 -7.80 6.75 -3.59
N LYS A 63 -8.64 5.83 -4.07
CA LYS A 63 -10.05 5.73 -3.68
C LYS A 63 -10.26 5.60 -2.16
N TYR A 64 -9.29 5.00 -1.46
CA TYR A 64 -9.38 4.69 -0.04
C TYR A 64 -8.53 5.62 0.84
N MET A 65 -8.08 6.74 0.28
CA MET A 65 -7.16 7.68 0.94
C MET A 65 -7.80 8.44 2.11
N GLU A 66 -9.14 8.36 2.26
CA GLU A 66 -9.92 9.15 3.22
C GLU A 66 -9.75 10.66 2.96
N ASN A 67 -9.59 11.47 4.03
CA ASN A 67 -9.43 12.91 3.93
C ASN A 67 -7.98 13.38 3.68
N GLY A 68 -7.09 12.47 3.28
CA GLY A 68 -5.71 12.77 2.93
C GLY A 68 -4.68 12.49 4.03
N TYR A 69 -3.50 13.08 3.88
CA TYR A 69 -2.37 12.83 4.77
C TYR A 69 -2.61 13.35 6.19
N GLY A 70 -2.24 12.55 7.19
CA GLY A 70 -2.34 12.92 8.60
C GLY A 70 -3.77 12.92 9.18
N THR A 71 -4.78 12.60 8.37
CA THR A 71 -6.15 12.39 8.85
C THR A 71 -6.44 10.90 8.97
N TYR A 72 -7.36 10.53 9.83
CA TYR A 72 -7.83 9.16 9.99
C TYR A 72 -9.33 9.15 10.29
N SER A 73 -9.98 8.05 9.95
CA SER A 73 -11.37 7.79 10.32
C SER A 73 -11.45 6.93 11.59
N GLN A 74 -12.62 6.94 12.22
CA GLN A 74 -12.89 6.04 13.33
C GLN A 74 -12.78 4.57 12.89
N ASP A 75 -13.19 4.25 11.66
CA ASP A 75 -13.05 2.91 11.08
C ASP A 75 -11.59 2.44 11.06
N THR A 76 -10.67 3.34 10.69
CA THR A 76 -9.23 3.04 10.68
C THR A 76 -8.72 2.80 12.10
N ALA A 77 -9.09 3.63 13.08
CA ALA A 77 -8.70 3.44 14.49
C ALA A 77 -9.24 2.11 15.05
N ASP A 78 -10.50 1.80 14.77
CA ASP A 78 -11.15 0.56 15.23
C ASP A 78 -10.52 -0.69 14.59
N LEU A 79 -10.14 -0.59 13.32
CA LEU A 79 -9.42 -1.65 12.63
C LEU A 79 -8.04 -1.88 13.25
N ILE A 80 -7.26 -0.83 13.48
CA ILE A 80 -5.94 -0.90 14.13
C ILE A 80 -6.05 -1.59 15.48
N ARG A 81 -7.00 -1.14 16.31
CA ARG A 81 -7.26 -1.74 17.63
C ARG A 81 -7.59 -3.23 17.52
N ARG A 82 -8.46 -3.61 16.58
CA ARG A 82 -8.86 -5.00 16.35
C ARG A 82 -7.67 -5.86 15.96
N ILE A 83 -6.87 -5.42 14.97
CA ILE A 83 -5.68 -6.16 14.51
C ILE A 83 -4.64 -6.29 15.63
N TYR A 84 -4.40 -5.23 16.38
CA TYR A 84 -3.47 -5.30 17.49
C TYR A 84 -3.92 -6.29 18.58
N ARG A 85 -5.21 -6.29 18.94
CA ARG A 85 -5.75 -7.20 19.96
C ARG A 85 -5.80 -8.66 19.51
N SER A 86 -6.05 -8.93 18.22
CA SER A 86 -6.14 -10.32 17.72
C SER A 86 -4.79 -10.89 17.31
N GLU A 87 -3.92 -10.09 16.70
CA GLU A 87 -2.69 -10.57 16.06
C GLU A 87 -1.40 -10.02 16.70
N GLY A 88 -1.49 -9.01 17.58
CA GLY A 88 -0.33 -8.35 18.16
C GLY A 88 0.44 -7.47 17.15
N ILE A 89 -0.16 -7.14 16.00
CA ILE A 89 0.50 -6.37 14.95
C ILE A 89 0.16 -4.89 15.09
N PRO A 90 1.15 -4.02 15.42
CA PRO A 90 0.94 -2.59 15.54
C PRO A 90 0.90 -1.92 14.16
N LEU A 91 -0.24 -1.37 13.79
CA LEU A 91 -0.43 -0.54 12.60
C LEU A 91 -0.55 0.93 13.02
N ASP A 92 0.08 1.85 12.29
CA ASP A 92 -0.01 3.28 12.57
C ASP A 92 -1.19 3.94 11.83
N MET A 93 -1.67 5.07 12.35
CA MET A 93 -2.80 5.80 11.75
C MET A 93 -2.48 6.51 10.44
N THR A 94 -1.20 6.82 10.18
CA THR A 94 -0.79 7.63 9.03
C THR A 94 -0.58 6.80 7.76
N TYR A 95 0.05 5.63 7.90
CA TYR A 95 0.49 4.82 6.77
C TYR A 95 -0.14 3.43 6.76
N THR A 96 0.27 2.57 7.67
CA THR A 96 -0.05 1.13 7.59
C THR A 96 -1.49 0.83 7.93
N GLY A 97 -2.08 1.51 8.89
CA GLY A 97 -3.50 1.35 9.23
C GLY A 97 -4.42 1.78 8.09
N LYS A 98 -4.17 2.95 7.49
CA LYS A 98 -4.91 3.39 6.30
C LYS A 98 -4.75 2.44 5.13
N ALA A 99 -3.51 2.02 4.85
CA ALA A 99 -3.25 1.10 3.75
C ALA A 99 -3.93 -0.25 3.98
N PHE A 100 -3.96 -0.74 5.22
CA PHE A 100 -4.64 -1.99 5.55
C PHE A 100 -6.16 -1.85 5.45
N CYS A 101 -6.74 -0.76 5.98
CA CYS A 101 -8.15 -0.46 5.85
C CYS A 101 -8.55 -0.35 4.36
N GLY A 102 -7.74 0.37 3.58
CA GLY A 102 -7.94 0.49 2.13
C GLY A 102 -7.80 -0.84 1.39
N MET A 103 -6.90 -1.73 1.81
CA MET A 103 -6.79 -3.08 1.27
C MET A 103 -8.08 -3.88 1.51
N VAL A 104 -8.62 -3.88 2.73
CA VAL A 104 -9.87 -4.59 3.04
C VAL A 104 -10.99 -4.09 2.14
N LYS A 105 -11.19 -2.77 2.06
CA LYS A 105 -12.21 -2.15 1.18
C LYS A 105 -11.97 -2.45 -0.30
N TYR A 106 -10.70 -2.47 -0.74
CA TYR A 106 -10.35 -2.83 -2.11
C TYR A 106 -10.76 -4.27 -2.46
N LEU A 107 -10.47 -5.22 -1.56
CA LEU A 107 -10.83 -6.62 -1.75
C LEU A 107 -12.35 -6.81 -1.82
N GLU A 108 -13.10 -6.12 -0.98
CA GLU A 108 -14.56 -6.12 -0.98
C GLU A 108 -15.13 -5.55 -2.28
N ASP A 109 -14.68 -4.35 -2.68
CA ASP A 109 -15.16 -3.66 -3.88
C ASP A 109 -14.91 -4.43 -5.18
N HIS A 110 -13.78 -5.15 -5.24
CA HIS A 110 -13.41 -5.97 -6.40
C HIS A 110 -13.84 -7.44 -6.27
N GLN A 111 -14.59 -7.78 -5.21
CA GLN A 111 -15.07 -9.14 -4.95
C GLN A 111 -13.96 -10.20 -4.97
N ILE A 112 -12.74 -9.82 -4.52
CA ILE A 112 -11.59 -10.72 -4.48
C ILE A 112 -11.76 -11.67 -3.30
N ARG A 113 -12.00 -12.96 -3.61
CA ARG A 113 -12.21 -14.04 -2.64
C ARG A 113 -11.35 -15.24 -3.03
N ASP A 114 -11.08 -16.10 -2.06
CA ASP A 114 -10.34 -17.35 -2.25
C ASP A 114 -8.97 -17.15 -2.92
N LYS A 115 -8.30 -16.04 -2.55
CA LYS A 115 -6.94 -15.71 -2.99
C LYS A 115 -6.02 -15.53 -1.79
N ASN A 116 -4.75 -15.82 -1.98
CA ASN A 116 -3.72 -15.49 -1.02
C ASN A 116 -3.41 -13.99 -1.11
N ILE A 117 -3.60 -13.27 -0.01
CA ILE A 117 -3.35 -11.84 0.08
C ILE A 117 -2.15 -11.62 0.99
N LEU A 118 -1.13 -10.94 0.47
CA LEU A 118 0.02 -10.51 1.24
C LEU A 118 -0.06 -9.00 1.46
N PHE A 119 -0.12 -8.58 2.71
CA PHE A 119 0.03 -7.18 3.09
C PHE A 119 1.49 -6.89 3.43
N PHE A 120 2.08 -5.92 2.74
CA PHE A 120 3.44 -5.45 3.04
C PHE A 120 3.40 -4.41 4.16
N HIS A 121 3.75 -4.81 5.36
CA HIS A 121 3.90 -3.90 6.51
C HIS A 121 5.21 -3.11 6.36
N THR A 122 5.13 -1.87 5.89
CA THR A 122 6.28 -1.04 5.49
C THR A 122 6.92 -0.25 6.63
N GLY A 123 6.57 -0.54 7.87
CA GLY A 123 7.06 0.17 9.06
C GLY A 123 5.97 1.01 9.73
N GLY A 124 6.38 2.12 10.38
CA GLY A 124 5.44 3.00 11.09
C GLY A 124 5.16 2.58 12.55
N THR A 125 5.76 1.49 13.02
CA THR A 125 5.58 0.98 14.39
C THR A 125 5.81 2.05 15.49
N PRO A 126 6.82 2.94 15.41
CA PRO A 126 6.94 4.01 16.42
C PRO A 126 5.70 4.91 16.48
N LEU A 127 5.09 5.23 15.33
CA LEU A 127 3.89 6.06 15.26
C LEU A 127 2.65 5.41 15.89
N PHE A 128 2.63 4.09 16.02
CA PHE A 128 1.57 3.39 16.74
C PHE A 128 1.50 3.82 18.20
N PHE A 129 2.65 4.01 18.84
CA PHE A 129 2.73 4.39 20.24
C PHE A 129 2.33 5.84 20.51
N ASP A 130 2.38 6.72 19.50
CA ASP A 130 1.96 8.11 19.62
C ASP A 130 0.44 8.28 19.76
N PHE A 131 -0.34 7.23 19.45
CA PHE A 131 -1.81 7.27 19.38
C PHE A 131 -2.49 6.20 20.26
N LEU A 132 -1.82 5.72 21.32
CA LEU A 132 -2.37 4.65 22.18
C LEU A 132 -3.70 5.03 22.82
N GLU A 133 -3.87 6.30 23.23
CA GLU A 133 -5.11 6.79 23.84
C GLU A 133 -6.28 6.75 22.85
N GLU A 134 -6.04 7.11 21.59
CA GLU A 134 -7.04 7.12 20.52
C GLU A 134 -7.48 5.69 20.15
N TYR A 135 -6.62 4.71 20.35
CA TYR A 135 -6.98 3.30 20.11
C TYR A 135 -7.78 2.69 21.24
N ASN A 136 -7.86 3.32 22.42
CA ASN A 136 -8.46 2.74 23.64
C ASN A 136 -7.90 1.32 23.92
N LEU A 137 -6.59 1.19 23.91
CA LEU A 137 -5.86 -0.05 24.15
C LEU A 137 -5.58 -0.26 25.64
#